data_1ce672de77eb7c0cb2c1fb80182c02b5
#
_entry.id   1ce672de77eb7c0cb2c1fb80182c02b5
#
_cell.length_a   1.000
_cell.length_b   1.000
_cell.length_c   1.000
_cell.angle_alpha   90.00
_cell.angle_beta   90.00
_cell.angle_gamma   90.00
#
_symmetry.space_group_name_H-M   'P 1'
#
loop_
_entity.id
_entity.type
_entity.pdbx_description
1 polymer ?
#
loop_
_entity_poly.entity_id
_entity_poly.type
_entity_poly.pdbx_seq_one_letter_code
_entity_poly.pdbx_strand_id
1 'polypeptide(L)'
;MDSAVNAGRALAQQMTIVNRKGLHARASARFVRTAECFDAEIKVTREGTTVAGNSIMGLMMLGAGPGSTILVQASGKQAREALDAITILVNNGFDEDSDGASAE
;
A
#
# COMPACT_ATOMS: atom_id res chain seq x y z
N MET A 1 11.04 15.09 -24.18
CA MET A 1 9.76 15.14 -23.86
C MET A 1 9.38 14.32 -22.71
N ASP A 2 9.85 13.27 -22.76
CA ASP A 2 9.39 12.36 -21.89
C ASP A 2 9.74 12.52 -20.47
N SER A 3 10.83 13.19 -20.13
CA SER A 3 11.19 13.30 -18.73
C SER A 3 10.17 14.10 -17.96
N ALA A 4 9.65 15.17 -18.53
CA ALA A 4 8.62 15.94 -17.85
C ALA A 4 7.34 15.13 -17.70
N VAL A 5 6.99 14.41 -18.75
CA VAL A 5 5.82 13.57 -18.71
C VAL A 5 6.00 12.47 -17.69
N ASN A 6 7.20 11.88 -17.66
CA ASN A 6 7.46 10.80 -16.74
C ASN A 6 7.46 11.26 -15.30
N ALA A 7 7.88 12.48 -15.04
CA ALA A 7 7.91 12.98 -13.67
C ALA A 7 6.51 13.03 -13.05
N GLY A 8 5.50 13.28 -13.87
CA GLY A 8 4.14 13.33 -13.35
C GLY A 8 3.39 12.02 -13.45
N ARG A 9 4.03 11.01 -14.03
CA ARG A 9 3.35 9.76 -14.28
C ARG A 9 3.37 8.89 -13.05
N ALA A 10 2.23 8.26 -12.74
CA ALA A 10 2.14 7.36 -11.63
C ALA A 10 2.86 6.06 -11.94
N LEU A 11 3.59 5.56 -10.99
CA LEU A 11 4.09 4.19 -11.00
C LEU A 11 3.00 3.32 -10.42
N ALA A 12 2.93 2.07 -10.84
CA ALA A 12 1.88 1.18 -10.38
C ALA A 12 2.43 -0.21 -10.16
N GLN A 13 1.93 -0.88 -9.14
CA GLN A 13 2.34 -2.23 -8.80
C GLN A 13 1.15 -2.97 -8.24
N GLN A 14 0.85 -4.13 -8.80
CA GLN A 14 -0.14 -5.02 -8.22
C GLN A 14 0.49 -5.77 -7.07
N MET A 15 -0.26 -5.95 -6.02
CA MET A 15 0.21 -6.64 -4.82
C MET A 15 -0.87 -7.57 -4.34
N THR A 16 -0.47 -8.72 -3.80
CA THR A 16 -1.40 -9.67 -3.22
C THR A 16 -1.33 -9.58 -1.70
N ILE A 17 -2.48 -9.46 -1.08
CA ILE A 17 -2.57 -9.43 0.38
C ILE A 17 -2.31 -10.83 0.89
N VAL A 18 -1.32 -10.99 1.76
CA VAL A 18 -0.92 -12.31 2.24
C VAL A 18 -1.16 -12.51 3.73
N ASN A 19 -1.46 -11.44 4.47
CA ASN A 19 -1.68 -11.57 5.89
C ASN A 19 -3.11 -12.03 6.17
N ARG A 20 -3.26 -12.73 7.28
CA ARG A 20 -4.51 -13.41 7.60
C ARG A 20 -5.70 -12.48 7.69
N LYS A 21 -5.50 -11.30 8.27
CA LYS A 21 -6.60 -10.36 8.51
C LYS A 21 -6.79 -9.33 7.42
N GLY A 22 -5.94 -9.34 6.40
CA GLY A 22 -6.05 -8.39 5.31
C GLY A 22 -5.80 -6.96 5.77
N LEU A 23 -6.47 -6.03 5.09
CA LEU A 23 -6.32 -4.59 5.39
C LEU A 23 -7.22 -4.18 6.54
N HIS A 24 -7.04 -4.80 7.70
CA HIS A 24 -7.73 -4.40 8.92
C HIS A 24 -7.08 -3.13 9.49
N ALA A 25 -7.56 -2.66 10.63
CA ALA A 25 -7.16 -1.37 11.16
C ALA A 25 -5.65 -1.23 11.34
N ARG A 26 -5.03 -2.22 11.96
CA ARG A 26 -3.59 -2.15 12.23
C ARG A 26 -2.78 -2.19 10.95
N ALA A 27 -3.14 -3.07 10.01
CA ALA A 27 -2.44 -3.16 8.74
C ALA A 27 -2.60 -1.87 7.95
N SER A 28 -3.81 -1.31 7.94
CA SER A 28 -4.07 -0.06 7.24
C SER A 28 -3.28 1.08 7.85
N ALA A 29 -3.16 1.10 9.18
CA ALA A 29 -2.38 2.12 9.85
C ALA A 29 -0.90 2.01 9.48
N ARG A 30 -0.37 0.80 9.39
CA ARG A 30 1.02 0.60 8.96
C ARG A 30 1.23 1.03 7.52
N PHE A 31 0.26 0.74 6.67
CA PHE A 31 0.31 1.19 5.27
C PHE A 31 0.40 2.72 5.22
N VAL A 32 -0.50 3.41 5.94
CA VAL A 32 -0.53 4.87 5.96
C VAL A 32 0.78 5.43 6.48
N ARG A 33 1.29 4.86 7.57
CA ARG A 33 2.54 5.34 8.17
C ARG A 33 3.70 5.21 7.18
N THR A 34 3.75 4.09 6.46
CA THR A 34 4.79 3.88 5.47
C THR A 34 4.64 4.87 4.33
N ALA A 35 3.43 5.05 3.84
CA ALA A 35 3.17 5.98 2.74
C ALA A 35 3.57 7.40 3.11
N GLU A 36 3.32 7.78 4.36
CA GLU A 36 3.60 9.15 4.81
C GLU A 36 5.08 9.44 5.00
N CYS A 37 5.93 8.42 4.97
CA CYS A 37 7.36 8.62 5.07
C CYS A 37 7.97 9.22 3.80
N PHE A 38 7.22 9.28 2.72
CA PHE A 38 7.76 9.64 1.41
C PHE A 38 6.99 10.81 0.81
N ASP A 39 7.71 11.59 0.02
CA ASP A 39 7.10 12.68 -0.74
C ASP A 39 6.48 12.08 -2.00
N ALA A 40 5.29 11.52 -1.83
CA ALA A 40 4.59 10.86 -2.93
C ALA A 40 3.12 10.79 -2.60
N GLU A 41 2.31 10.81 -3.65
CA GLU A 41 0.88 10.58 -3.52
C GLU A 41 0.60 9.12 -3.81
N ILE A 42 -0.11 8.45 -2.92
CA ILE A 42 -0.38 7.02 -3.04
C ILE A 42 -1.89 6.82 -3.20
N LYS A 43 -2.27 5.98 -4.14
CA LYS A 43 -3.64 5.56 -4.33
C LYS A 43 -3.70 4.05 -4.38
N VAL A 44 -4.76 3.49 -3.82
CA VAL A 44 -4.94 2.05 -3.75
C VAL A 44 -6.29 1.70 -4.34
N THR A 45 -6.29 0.75 -5.26
CA THR A 45 -7.51 0.35 -5.96
C THR A 45 -7.74 -1.15 -5.76
N ARG A 46 -8.99 -1.51 -5.51
CA ARG A 46 -9.42 -2.90 -5.50
C ARG A 46 -10.80 -2.97 -6.13
N GLU A 47 -10.94 -3.79 -7.17
CA GLU A 47 -12.24 -4.06 -7.79
C GLU A 47 -12.99 -2.78 -8.15
N GLY A 48 -12.28 -1.85 -8.75
CA GLY A 48 -12.91 -0.62 -9.24
C GLY A 48 -13.03 0.49 -8.21
N THR A 49 -12.70 0.25 -6.96
CA THR A 49 -12.77 1.26 -5.92
C THR A 49 -11.38 1.76 -5.59
N THR A 50 -11.17 3.07 -5.65
CA THR A 50 -9.88 3.69 -5.39
C THR A 50 -9.97 4.57 -4.15
N VAL A 51 -8.98 4.43 -3.28
CA VAL A 51 -8.90 5.22 -2.05
C VAL A 51 -7.52 5.83 -1.93
N ALA A 52 -7.41 6.86 -1.12
CA ALA A 52 -6.11 7.49 -0.85
C ALA A 52 -5.29 6.60 0.07
N GLY A 53 -4.00 6.51 -0.22
CA GLY A 53 -3.10 5.68 0.57
C GLY A 53 -2.78 6.25 1.94
N ASN A 54 -3.25 7.46 2.24
CA ASN A 54 -3.09 8.04 3.56
C ASN A 54 -4.39 8.03 4.37
N SER A 55 -5.35 7.21 3.97
CA SER A 55 -6.62 7.11 4.66
C SER A 55 -6.80 5.71 5.23
N ILE A 56 -6.70 5.58 6.55
CA ILE A 56 -6.92 4.30 7.21
C ILE A 56 -8.31 3.77 6.92
N MET A 57 -9.31 4.65 7.03
CA MET A 57 -10.70 4.26 6.77
C MET A 57 -10.88 3.82 5.32
N GLY A 58 -10.28 4.56 4.39
CA GLY A 58 -10.39 4.21 2.99
C GLY A 58 -9.82 2.83 2.70
N LEU A 59 -8.64 2.55 3.25
CA LEU A 59 -8.00 1.25 3.05
C LEU A 59 -8.86 0.13 3.63
N MET A 60 -9.42 0.35 4.81
CA MET A 60 -10.28 -0.66 5.42
C MET A 60 -11.53 -0.91 4.59
N MET A 61 -12.06 0.13 3.97
CA MET A 61 -13.28 0.01 3.17
C MET A 61 -13.07 -0.81 1.90
N LEU A 62 -11.83 -1.00 1.48
CA LEU A 62 -11.58 -1.85 0.32
C LEU A 62 -11.91 -3.31 0.59
N GLY A 63 -11.94 -3.72 1.84
CA GLY A 63 -12.31 -5.07 2.19
C GLY A 63 -11.34 -6.13 1.69
N ALA A 64 -10.07 -5.75 1.51
CA ALA A 64 -9.08 -6.66 0.92
C ALA A 64 -8.63 -7.67 1.97
N GLY A 65 -9.05 -8.91 1.81
CA GLY A 65 -8.63 -10.01 2.67
C GLY A 65 -7.49 -10.79 2.05
N PRO A 66 -7.09 -11.90 2.68
CA PRO A 66 -5.97 -12.69 2.16
C PRO A 66 -6.30 -13.22 0.77
N GLY A 67 -5.33 -13.14 -0.11
CA GLY A 67 -5.49 -13.53 -1.50
C GLY A 67 -6.03 -12.45 -2.41
N SER A 68 -6.54 -11.35 -1.86
CA SER A 68 -7.01 -10.22 -2.67
C SER A 68 -5.85 -9.53 -3.34
N THR A 69 -6.11 -9.00 -4.52
CA THR A 69 -5.13 -8.22 -5.24
C THR A 69 -5.50 -6.75 -5.15
N ILE A 70 -4.53 -5.92 -4.84
CA ILE A 70 -4.70 -4.47 -4.85
C ILE A 70 -3.72 -3.87 -5.85
N LEU A 71 -4.10 -2.72 -6.43
CA LEU A 71 -3.22 -1.96 -7.29
C LEU A 71 -2.80 -0.73 -6.53
N VAL A 72 -1.50 -0.57 -6.31
CA VAL A 72 -0.96 0.58 -5.62
C VAL A 72 -0.28 1.47 -6.64
N GLN A 73 -0.71 2.73 -6.68
CA GLN A 73 -0.14 3.72 -7.59
C GLN A 73 0.55 4.79 -6.78
N ALA A 74 1.71 5.23 -7.26
CA ALA A 74 2.49 6.25 -6.58
C ALA A 74 2.96 7.28 -7.58
N SER A 75 2.87 8.55 -7.20
CA SER A 75 3.35 9.64 -8.03
C SER A 75 4.03 10.66 -7.12
N GLY A 76 4.94 11.46 -7.71
CA GLY A 76 5.67 12.47 -6.96
C GLY A 76 7.14 12.15 -6.87
N LYS A 77 7.88 12.97 -6.12
CA LYS A 77 9.33 12.90 -6.09
C LYS A 77 9.85 11.55 -5.63
N GLN A 78 9.22 10.96 -4.63
CA GLN A 78 9.70 9.72 -4.05
C GLN A 78 8.75 8.57 -4.37
N ALA A 79 8.10 8.61 -5.54
CA ALA A 79 7.15 7.59 -5.91
C ALA A 79 7.77 6.21 -5.90
N ARG A 80 8.98 6.07 -6.45
CA ARG A 80 9.64 4.76 -6.50
C ARG A 80 9.97 4.26 -5.11
N GLU A 81 10.55 5.12 -4.29
CA GLU A 81 10.90 4.72 -2.93
C GLU A 81 9.67 4.32 -2.13
N ALA A 82 8.59 5.08 -2.29
CA ALA A 82 7.35 4.78 -1.59
C ALA A 82 6.78 3.43 -2.03
N LEU A 83 6.76 3.21 -3.34
CA LEU A 83 6.19 1.98 -3.88
C LEU A 83 7.00 0.76 -3.44
N ASP A 84 8.33 0.90 -3.44
CA ASP A 84 9.19 -0.18 -3.01
C ASP A 84 8.96 -0.52 -1.53
N ALA A 85 8.85 0.51 -0.69
CA ALA A 85 8.64 0.29 0.74
C ALA A 85 7.29 -0.37 0.99
N ILE A 86 6.25 0.08 0.28
CA ILE A 86 4.93 -0.49 0.43
C ILE A 86 4.90 -1.94 -0.07
N THR A 87 5.62 -2.23 -1.16
CA THR A 87 5.71 -3.58 -1.68
C THR A 87 6.32 -4.52 -0.62
N ILE A 88 7.38 -4.09 0.02
CA ILE A 88 8.01 -4.88 1.07
C ILE A 88 7.04 -5.10 2.23
N LEU A 89 6.34 -4.06 2.64
CA LEU A 89 5.40 -4.14 3.75
C LEU A 89 4.28 -5.16 3.44
N VAL A 90 3.70 -5.08 2.26
CA VAL A 90 2.61 -5.97 1.88
C VAL A 90 3.10 -7.40 1.75
N ASN A 91 4.26 -7.59 1.12
CA ASN A 91 4.82 -8.93 0.93
C ASN A 91 5.19 -9.59 2.25
N ASN A 92 5.51 -8.79 3.26
CA ASN A 92 5.83 -9.29 4.60
C ASN A 92 4.59 -9.46 5.46
N GLY A 93 3.40 -9.36 4.89
CA GLY A 93 2.16 -9.53 5.62
C GLY A 93 1.96 -8.45 6.67
N PHE A 94 2.42 -7.24 6.41
CA PHE A 94 2.34 -6.11 7.35
C PHE A 94 3.04 -6.45 8.66
N ASP A 95 4.00 -7.35 8.62
CA ASP A 95 4.79 -7.79 9.78
C ASP A 95 3.94 -8.47 10.86
N GLU A 96 2.76 -8.93 10.50
CA GLU A 96 1.85 -9.54 11.47
C GLU A 96 2.33 -10.90 11.94
N ASP A 97 2.97 -11.64 11.05
CA ASP A 97 3.48 -12.94 11.43
C ASP A 97 4.57 -12.80 12.48
N SER A 98 5.42 -11.80 12.34
CA SER A 98 6.43 -11.52 13.34
C SER A 98 5.79 -11.12 14.66
N ASP A 99 4.76 -10.28 14.60
CA ASP A 99 4.03 -9.87 15.80
C ASP A 99 3.36 -11.06 16.45
N GLY A 100 2.77 -11.93 15.64
CA GLY A 100 2.12 -13.12 16.15
C GLY A 100 3.10 -14.04 16.81
N ALA A 101 4.25 -14.24 16.21
CA ALA A 101 5.29 -15.06 16.79
C ALA A 101 5.76 -14.47 18.12
N SER A 102 5.87 -13.16 18.18
CA SER A 102 6.29 -12.50 19.41
C SER A 102 5.27 -12.67 20.51
N ALA A 103 4.01 -12.66 20.15
CA ALA A 103 2.95 -12.74 21.12
C ALA A 103 2.84 -14.13 21.73
N GLU A 104 3.35 -15.08 21.04
CA GLU A 104 3.31 -16.44 21.52
C GLU A 104 4.49 -16.79 22.36
#